data_c73d2c416544f1d0290fec12e3e7bf26
#
_entry.id   c73d2c416544f1d0290fec12e3e7bf26
#
_cell.length_a   1.000
_cell.length_b   1.000
_cell.length_c   1.000
_cell.angle_alpha   90.00
_cell.angle_beta   90.00
_cell.angle_gamma   90.00
#
_symmetry.space_group_name_H-M   'P 1'
#
loop_
_entity.id
_entity.type
_entity.pdbx_description
1 polymer ?
#
loop_
_entity_poly.entity_id
_entity_poly.type
_entity_poly.pdbx_seq_one_letter_code
_entity_poly.pdbx_strand_id
1 'polypeptide(L)'
;MSERNLSRICCLANTQAPECAESLGRLEDSLREGGFEIVAEPGTAEDGAQVLLVLGGDGFLMECLHRYDFPQQPIFGVNFGTVGFHMNPQSCLDDVVEVLTSGNYQADEHPVLRINAELEDGRQEELFAFNDVLLERQTRQSVRFSVFLDGVLFNKFAGDGFVVATAAGSTAYNLAAGGPAVHPELAAMVVTPLYPHQAVPFSSVRFSLAVPLDRSLVFVAEDLPKRGMRLVADGRPLDGASRVEVLDSARRITLLRAENMGFAEVLSRKIIGG
;
A
#
# COMPACT_ATOMS: atom_id res chain seq x y z
N MET A 1 -3.57 -29.47 0.80
CA MET A 1 -4.46 -28.32 0.60
C MET A 1 -5.50 -28.76 -0.41
N SER A 2 -6.81 -28.69 -0.10
CA SER A 2 -7.86 -29.12 -1.04
C SER A 2 -7.76 -28.24 -2.30
N GLU A 3 -7.85 -28.86 -3.49
CA GLU A 3 -8.04 -28.18 -4.77
C GLU A 3 -9.21 -27.19 -4.60
N ARG A 4 -8.91 -25.92 -4.36
CA ARG A 4 -9.91 -24.87 -4.48
C ARG A 4 -10.15 -24.75 -5.99
N ASN A 5 -11.26 -25.29 -6.43
CA ASN A 5 -11.70 -25.15 -7.81
C ASN A 5 -12.07 -23.67 -8.01
N LEU A 6 -11.10 -22.86 -8.46
CA LEU A 6 -11.33 -21.47 -8.81
C LEU A 6 -12.30 -21.48 -10.01
N SER A 7 -13.41 -20.80 -9.88
CA SER A 7 -14.45 -20.78 -10.93
C SER A 7 -14.95 -19.37 -11.26
N ARG A 8 -14.80 -18.40 -10.34
CA ARG A 8 -15.31 -17.03 -10.52
C ARG A 8 -14.19 -16.00 -10.39
N ILE A 9 -14.06 -15.17 -11.41
CA ILE A 9 -13.01 -14.15 -11.51
C ILE A 9 -13.65 -12.79 -11.81
N CYS A 10 -13.20 -11.74 -11.13
CA CYS A 10 -13.50 -10.35 -11.48
C CYS A 10 -12.28 -9.72 -12.16
N CYS A 11 -12.48 -9.21 -13.38
CA CYS A 11 -11.43 -8.55 -14.15
C CYS A 11 -11.57 -7.02 -14.02
N LEU A 12 -10.53 -6.36 -13.50
CA LEU A 12 -10.45 -4.92 -13.32
C LEU A 12 -9.31 -4.39 -14.20
N ALA A 13 -9.61 -3.48 -15.12
CA ALA A 13 -8.60 -2.93 -16.02
C ALA A 13 -8.59 -1.40 -15.99
N ASN A 14 -7.40 -0.82 -16.08
CA ASN A 14 -7.24 0.61 -16.28
C ASN A 14 -7.66 1.00 -17.70
N THR A 15 -8.93 1.36 -17.87
CA THR A 15 -9.50 1.74 -19.17
C THR A 15 -8.94 3.03 -19.74
N GLN A 16 -8.19 3.82 -18.97
CA GLN A 16 -7.48 5.00 -19.47
C GLN A 16 -6.20 4.62 -20.23
N ALA A 17 -5.72 3.37 -20.09
CA ALA A 17 -4.61 2.80 -20.84
C ALA A 17 -5.16 1.89 -21.95
N PRO A 18 -5.04 2.26 -23.24
CA PRO A 18 -5.62 1.50 -24.37
C PRO A 18 -5.17 0.02 -24.39
N GLU A 19 -3.90 -0.23 -24.07
CA GLU A 19 -3.34 -1.59 -24.04
C GLU A 19 -4.02 -2.49 -22.99
N CYS A 20 -4.41 -1.92 -21.84
CA CYS A 20 -5.16 -2.67 -20.81
C CYS A 20 -6.56 -3.04 -21.33
N ALA A 21 -7.24 -2.10 -21.99
CA ALA A 21 -8.58 -2.32 -22.52
C ALA A 21 -8.61 -3.40 -23.62
N GLU A 22 -7.64 -3.39 -24.54
CA GLU A 22 -7.49 -4.40 -25.59
C GLU A 22 -7.16 -5.78 -25.01
N SER A 23 -6.27 -5.81 -23.99
CA SER A 23 -5.86 -7.06 -23.34
C SER A 23 -6.99 -7.65 -22.49
N LEU A 24 -7.86 -6.83 -21.91
CA LEU A 24 -8.99 -7.27 -21.10
C LEU A 24 -9.92 -8.19 -21.89
N GLY A 25 -10.36 -7.78 -23.10
CA GLY A 25 -11.28 -8.57 -23.90
C GLY A 25 -10.71 -9.95 -24.25
N ARG A 26 -9.46 -10.00 -24.71
CA ARG A 26 -8.77 -11.26 -25.02
C ARG A 26 -8.62 -12.16 -23.80
N LEU A 27 -8.27 -11.57 -22.65
CA LEU A 27 -8.12 -12.32 -21.41
C LEU A 27 -9.45 -12.89 -20.92
N GLU A 28 -10.53 -12.11 -20.97
CA GLU A 28 -11.86 -12.59 -20.59
C GLU A 28 -12.33 -13.76 -21.46
N ASP A 29 -12.07 -13.71 -22.78
CA ASP A 29 -12.41 -14.80 -23.69
C ASP A 29 -11.59 -16.06 -23.34
N SER A 30 -10.29 -15.94 -23.12
CA SER A 30 -9.44 -17.06 -22.71
C SER A 30 -9.86 -17.66 -21.35
N LEU A 31 -10.27 -16.82 -20.39
CA LEU A 31 -10.79 -17.28 -19.10
C LEU A 31 -12.09 -18.05 -19.23
N ARG A 32 -13.04 -17.57 -20.08
CA ARG A 32 -14.30 -18.28 -20.36
C ARG A 32 -14.04 -19.63 -21.04
N GLU A 33 -13.11 -19.68 -22.00
CA GLU A 33 -12.65 -20.94 -22.62
C GLU A 33 -12.01 -21.88 -21.61
N GLY A 34 -11.28 -21.34 -20.62
CA GLY A 34 -10.71 -22.07 -19.48
C GLY A 34 -11.74 -22.52 -18.42
N GLY A 35 -13.03 -22.21 -18.63
CA GLY A 35 -14.13 -22.63 -17.74
C GLY A 35 -14.39 -21.69 -16.56
N PHE A 36 -13.84 -20.47 -16.56
CA PHE A 36 -14.12 -19.48 -15.53
C PHE A 36 -15.36 -18.65 -15.82
N GLU A 37 -16.13 -18.35 -14.80
CA GLU A 37 -17.20 -17.36 -14.80
C GLU A 37 -16.61 -15.97 -14.54
N ILE A 38 -16.89 -15.02 -15.42
CA ILE A 38 -16.49 -13.62 -15.23
C ILE A 38 -17.61 -12.87 -14.53
N VAL A 39 -17.33 -12.33 -13.35
CA VAL A 39 -18.27 -11.50 -12.59
C VAL A 39 -17.89 -10.03 -12.72
N ALA A 40 -18.91 -9.16 -12.75
CA ALA A 40 -18.71 -7.73 -13.02
C ALA A 40 -18.06 -6.97 -11.84
N GLU A 41 -18.30 -7.44 -10.61
CA GLU A 41 -17.85 -6.80 -9.38
C GLU A 41 -17.22 -7.83 -8.44
N PRO A 42 -16.28 -7.45 -7.58
CA PRO A 42 -15.66 -8.37 -6.63
C PRO A 42 -16.66 -9.11 -5.76
N GLY A 43 -17.71 -8.44 -5.30
CA GLY A 43 -18.69 -9.01 -4.37
C GLY A 43 -18.09 -9.36 -3.01
N THR A 44 -18.78 -10.21 -2.25
CA THR A 44 -18.28 -10.76 -0.99
C THR A 44 -17.42 -12.00 -1.23
N ALA A 45 -16.65 -12.42 -0.22
CA ALA A 45 -15.85 -13.64 -0.30
C ALA A 45 -16.71 -14.91 -0.50
N GLU A 46 -17.99 -14.90 -0.12
CA GLU A 46 -18.91 -16.03 -0.24
C GLU A 46 -19.60 -16.09 -1.61
N ASP A 47 -20.09 -14.94 -2.10
CA ASP A 47 -20.93 -14.86 -3.32
C ASP A 47 -20.22 -14.17 -4.50
N GLY A 48 -19.05 -13.58 -4.29
CA GLY A 48 -18.31 -12.80 -5.27
C GLY A 48 -17.27 -13.58 -6.05
N ALA A 49 -16.31 -12.83 -6.62
CA ALA A 49 -15.11 -13.37 -7.23
C ALA A 49 -14.26 -14.12 -6.21
N GLN A 50 -13.58 -15.16 -6.65
CA GLN A 50 -12.60 -15.89 -5.85
C GLN A 50 -11.18 -15.34 -6.06
N VAL A 51 -10.96 -14.67 -7.21
CA VAL A 51 -9.72 -13.97 -7.56
C VAL A 51 -10.07 -12.67 -8.28
N LEU A 52 -9.33 -11.62 -7.99
CA LEU A 52 -9.37 -10.37 -8.74
C LEU A 52 -8.19 -10.33 -9.71
N LEU A 53 -8.47 -10.19 -10.99
CA LEU A 53 -7.45 -9.90 -12.01
C LEU A 53 -7.39 -8.39 -12.22
N VAL A 54 -6.22 -7.79 -11.96
CA VAL A 54 -6.01 -6.35 -12.07
C VAL A 54 -5.00 -6.06 -13.18
N LEU A 55 -5.45 -5.41 -14.27
CA LEU A 55 -4.61 -5.01 -15.40
C LEU A 55 -4.32 -3.51 -15.30
N GLY A 56 -3.07 -3.16 -15.02
CA GLY A 56 -2.67 -1.76 -14.85
C GLY A 56 -1.26 -1.64 -14.29
N GLY A 57 -0.95 -0.54 -13.61
CA GLY A 57 0.26 -0.36 -12.82
C GLY A 57 -0.05 -0.35 -11.32
N ASP A 58 0.99 -0.17 -10.48
CA ASP A 58 0.83 -0.11 -9.02
C ASP A 58 -0.19 0.96 -8.58
N GLY A 59 -0.25 2.11 -9.28
CA GLY A 59 -1.24 3.16 -8.99
C GLY A 59 -2.69 2.70 -9.21
N PHE A 60 -2.95 1.93 -10.27
CA PHE A 60 -4.28 1.38 -10.52
C PHE A 60 -4.63 0.28 -9.51
N LEU A 61 -3.65 -0.53 -9.10
CA LEU A 61 -3.84 -1.48 -8.00
C LEU A 61 -4.27 -0.75 -6.72
N MET A 62 -3.58 0.36 -6.34
CA MET A 62 -3.97 1.18 -5.18
C MET A 62 -5.40 1.72 -5.32
N GLU A 63 -5.78 2.20 -6.51
CA GLU A 63 -7.15 2.64 -6.79
C GLU A 63 -8.16 1.52 -6.55
N CYS A 64 -7.89 0.31 -7.03
CA CYS A 64 -8.76 -0.86 -6.82
C CYS A 64 -8.86 -1.22 -5.33
N LEU A 65 -7.73 -1.28 -4.60
CA LEU A 65 -7.73 -1.57 -3.16
C LEU A 65 -8.66 -0.62 -2.39
N HIS A 66 -8.55 0.67 -2.65
CA HIS A 66 -9.38 1.66 -1.99
C HIS A 66 -10.83 1.67 -2.48
N ARG A 67 -11.08 1.44 -3.77
CA ARG A 67 -12.45 1.40 -4.34
C ARG A 67 -13.27 0.28 -3.73
N TYR A 68 -12.65 -0.87 -3.47
CA TYR A 68 -13.31 -2.06 -2.96
C TYR A 68 -13.00 -2.33 -1.47
N ASP A 69 -12.64 -1.29 -0.72
CA ASP A 69 -12.36 -1.32 0.72
C ASP A 69 -11.41 -2.46 1.14
N PHE A 70 -10.28 -2.58 0.44
CA PHE A 70 -9.25 -3.59 0.70
C PHE A 70 -9.81 -5.02 0.67
N PRO A 71 -10.16 -5.53 -0.51
CA PRO A 71 -10.85 -6.80 -0.69
C PRO A 71 -10.04 -7.97 -0.14
N GLN A 72 -10.74 -8.97 0.40
CA GLN A 72 -10.11 -10.18 0.96
C GLN A 72 -9.76 -11.21 -0.12
N GLN A 73 -10.31 -11.06 -1.34
CA GLN A 73 -10.00 -11.91 -2.46
C GLN A 73 -8.52 -11.75 -2.85
N PRO A 74 -7.80 -12.84 -3.14
CA PRO A 74 -6.46 -12.76 -3.69
C PRO A 74 -6.46 -12.03 -5.03
N ILE A 75 -5.40 -11.26 -5.28
CA ILE A 75 -5.26 -10.40 -6.44
C ILE A 75 -4.13 -10.93 -7.32
N PHE A 76 -4.43 -11.20 -8.59
CA PHE A 76 -3.44 -11.44 -9.62
C PHE A 76 -3.31 -10.16 -10.46
N GLY A 77 -2.28 -9.37 -10.19
CA GLY A 77 -2.03 -8.14 -10.91
C GLY A 77 -1.10 -8.37 -12.11
N VAL A 78 -1.39 -7.75 -13.27
CA VAL A 78 -0.52 -7.73 -14.46
C VAL A 78 -0.11 -6.30 -14.77
N ASN A 79 1.20 -6.06 -14.83
CA ASN A 79 1.78 -4.73 -14.96
C ASN A 79 1.77 -4.21 -16.41
N PHE A 80 1.04 -3.14 -16.62
CA PHE A 80 1.08 -2.32 -17.84
C PHE A 80 1.72 -0.94 -17.60
N GLY A 81 2.27 -0.72 -16.39
CA GLY A 81 2.98 0.49 -16.01
C GLY A 81 4.49 0.34 -16.16
N THR A 82 5.22 1.39 -15.73
CA THR A 82 6.67 1.44 -15.87
C THR A 82 7.39 0.57 -14.83
N VAL A 83 6.90 0.53 -13.59
CA VAL A 83 7.61 -0.11 -12.47
C VAL A 83 6.97 -1.44 -12.07
N GLY A 84 5.75 -1.46 -11.52
CA GLY A 84 5.02 -2.67 -11.16
C GLY A 84 5.66 -3.46 -10.02
N PHE A 85 5.85 -2.86 -8.83
CA PHE A 85 6.41 -3.56 -7.67
C PHE A 85 5.50 -4.67 -7.17
N HIS A 86 4.19 -4.42 -7.24
CA HIS A 86 3.16 -5.30 -6.70
C HIS A 86 2.49 -6.16 -7.78
N MET A 87 2.96 -6.09 -9.02
CA MET A 87 2.31 -6.69 -10.18
C MET A 87 3.24 -7.72 -10.84
N ASN A 88 2.66 -8.77 -11.43
CA ASN A 88 3.35 -9.69 -12.32
C ASN A 88 3.76 -8.98 -13.62
N PRO A 89 4.83 -9.40 -14.29
CA PRO A 89 5.20 -8.83 -15.58
C PRO A 89 4.14 -9.11 -16.64
N GLN A 90 4.04 -8.24 -17.65
CA GLN A 90 3.06 -8.37 -18.74
C GLN A 90 3.20 -9.69 -19.52
N SER A 91 4.40 -10.27 -19.53
CA SER A 91 4.66 -11.59 -20.14
C SER A 91 3.82 -12.73 -19.55
N CYS A 92 3.32 -12.58 -18.31
CA CYS A 92 2.46 -13.57 -17.68
C CYS A 92 1.00 -13.54 -18.17
N LEU A 93 0.63 -12.59 -19.04
CA LEU A 93 -0.77 -12.39 -19.44
C LEU A 93 -1.34 -13.60 -20.16
N ASP A 94 -0.56 -14.20 -21.05
CA ASP A 94 -0.98 -15.34 -21.87
C ASP A 94 -1.07 -16.64 -21.05
N ASP A 95 -0.37 -16.71 -19.92
CA ASP A 95 -0.30 -17.88 -19.04
C ASP A 95 -1.29 -17.82 -17.86
N VAL A 96 -2.06 -16.73 -17.71
CA VAL A 96 -2.95 -16.50 -16.55
C VAL A 96 -3.90 -17.67 -16.30
N VAL A 97 -4.53 -18.20 -17.37
CA VAL A 97 -5.47 -19.32 -17.29
C VAL A 97 -4.77 -20.57 -16.74
N GLU A 98 -3.60 -20.90 -17.28
CA GLU A 98 -2.81 -22.07 -16.85
C GLU A 98 -2.35 -21.89 -15.40
N VAL A 99 -1.81 -20.71 -15.05
CA VAL A 99 -1.33 -20.41 -13.70
C VAL A 99 -2.46 -20.53 -12.66
N LEU A 100 -3.63 -19.98 -12.95
CA LEU A 100 -4.77 -20.05 -12.02
C LEU A 100 -5.37 -21.46 -11.92
N THR A 101 -5.41 -22.22 -13.03
CA THR A 101 -5.96 -23.58 -13.08
C THR A 101 -5.01 -24.57 -12.38
N SER A 102 -3.71 -24.47 -12.64
CA SER A 102 -2.70 -25.36 -12.04
C SER A 102 -2.41 -25.03 -10.57
N GLY A 103 -2.74 -23.81 -10.12
CA GLY A 103 -2.33 -23.33 -8.80
C GLY A 103 -0.82 -23.06 -8.68
N ASN A 104 -0.10 -22.95 -9.78
CA ASN A 104 1.34 -22.71 -9.80
C ASN A 104 1.65 -21.22 -9.62
N TYR A 105 1.32 -20.69 -8.46
CA TYR A 105 1.60 -19.32 -8.03
C TYR A 105 2.00 -19.30 -6.56
N GLN A 106 2.74 -18.29 -6.18
CA GLN A 106 3.00 -17.95 -4.78
C GLN A 106 1.96 -16.93 -4.33
N ALA A 107 1.47 -17.07 -3.10
CA ALA A 107 0.54 -16.13 -2.48
C ALA A 107 1.29 -15.34 -1.39
N ASP A 108 1.50 -14.06 -1.62
CA ASP A 108 2.18 -13.15 -0.71
C ASP A 108 1.16 -12.33 0.06
N GLU A 109 1.15 -12.45 1.39
CA GLU A 109 0.28 -11.67 2.26
C GLU A 109 0.98 -10.38 2.73
N HIS A 110 0.33 -9.25 2.50
CA HIS A 110 0.81 -7.94 2.87
C HIS A 110 -0.12 -7.27 3.87
N PRO A 111 0.43 -6.63 4.93
CA PRO A 111 -0.38 -5.92 5.91
C PRO A 111 -0.96 -4.63 5.33
N VAL A 112 -2.08 -4.20 5.92
CA VAL A 112 -2.70 -2.90 5.70
C VAL A 112 -2.63 -2.11 7.00
N LEU A 113 -2.14 -0.88 6.96
CA LEU A 113 -2.15 0.01 8.11
C LEU A 113 -3.56 0.57 8.34
N ARG A 114 -3.94 0.70 9.60
CA ARG A 114 -5.10 1.47 10.04
C ARG A 114 -4.62 2.80 10.62
N ILE A 115 -5.29 3.86 10.23
CA ILE A 115 -5.01 5.22 10.65
C ILE A 115 -6.25 5.77 11.33
N ASN A 116 -6.16 6.02 12.64
CA ASN A 116 -7.18 6.73 13.40
C ASN A 116 -6.76 8.20 13.49
N ALA A 117 -7.52 9.09 12.87
CA ALA A 117 -7.26 10.52 12.86
C ALA A 117 -8.32 11.27 13.66
N GLU A 118 -7.89 12.10 14.61
CA GLU A 118 -8.73 13.09 15.26
C GLU A 118 -8.52 14.43 14.56
N LEU A 119 -9.62 15.06 14.13
CA LEU A 119 -9.60 16.35 13.46
C LEU A 119 -9.70 17.51 14.44
N GLU A 120 -9.30 18.72 14.02
CA GLU A 120 -9.36 19.93 14.84
C GLU A 120 -10.78 20.28 15.31
N ASP A 121 -11.83 19.85 14.59
CA ASP A 121 -13.23 20.02 14.96
C ASP A 121 -13.79 18.90 15.85
N GLY A 122 -12.94 17.96 16.27
CA GLY A 122 -13.29 16.84 17.15
C GLY A 122 -13.86 15.62 16.43
N ARG A 123 -14.01 15.63 15.11
CA ARG A 123 -14.40 14.44 14.36
C ARG A 123 -13.28 13.39 14.38
N GLN A 124 -13.70 12.13 14.34
CA GLN A 124 -12.81 10.97 14.20
C GLN A 124 -12.96 10.41 12.80
N GLU A 125 -11.84 10.15 12.15
CA GLU A 125 -11.80 9.54 10.82
C GLU A 125 -10.91 8.29 10.87
N GLU A 126 -11.36 7.23 10.23
CA GLU A 126 -10.58 5.99 10.07
C GLU A 126 -10.21 5.85 8.59
N LEU A 127 -8.91 5.67 8.34
CA LEU A 127 -8.38 5.41 7.00
C LEU A 127 -7.52 4.15 7.01
N PHE A 128 -7.24 3.65 5.81
CA PHE A 128 -6.38 2.50 5.60
C PHE A 128 -5.33 2.82 4.55
N ALA A 129 -4.13 2.20 4.68
CA ALA A 129 -3.06 2.33 3.71
C ALA A 129 -2.35 1.00 3.50
N PHE A 130 -2.11 0.65 2.25
CA PHE A 130 -1.33 -0.51 1.82
C PHE A 130 0.17 -0.17 1.77
N ASN A 131 0.52 0.96 1.17
CA ASN A 131 1.90 1.40 1.06
C ASN A 131 2.35 2.23 2.25
N ASP A 132 1.80 3.43 2.39
CA ASP A 132 2.31 4.40 3.36
C ASP A 132 1.30 5.46 3.79
N VAL A 133 1.65 6.07 4.91
CA VAL A 133 0.98 7.23 5.50
C VAL A 133 2.00 8.35 5.57
N LEU A 134 1.67 9.49 4.96
CA LEU A 134 2.46 10.70 4.99
C LEU A 134 1.80 11.72 5.93
N LEU A 135 2.57 12.24 6.85
CA LEU A 135 2.23 13.38 7.71
C LEU A 135 3.14 14.53 7.31
N GLU A 136 2.62 15.51 6.61
CA GLU A 136 3.43 16.59 6.05
C GLU A 136 2.96 17.98 6.45
N ARG A 137 3.86 18.94 6.39
CA ARG A 137 3.50 20.35 6.55
C ARG A 137 2.64 20.83 5.40
N GLN A 138 1.61 21.59 5.72
CA GLN A 138 0.70 22.22 4.75
C GLN A 138 1.09 23.67 4.45
N THR A 139 1.96 24.24 5.29
CA THR A 139 2.39 25.65 5.18
C THR A 139 3.90 25.74 4.96
N ARG A 140 4.42 26.98 4.83
CA ARG A 140 5.87 27.22 4.76
C ARG A 140 6.61 26.93 6.07
N GLN A 141 5.86 26.82 7.17
CA GLN A 141 6.45 26.55 8.48
C GLN A 141 6.57 25.04 8.69
N SER A 142 7.64 24.63 9.36
CA SER A 142 7.79 23.23 9.77
C SER A 142 6.65 22.79 10.67
N VAL A 143 6.21 21.54 10.53
CA VAL A 143 5.32 20.92 11.52
C VAL A 143 6.07 20.65 12.83
N ARG A 144 5.31 20.51 13.90
CA ARG A 144 5.78 20.06 15.20
C ARG A 144 4.91 18.91 15.66
N PHE A 145 5.58 17.86 16.12
CA PHE A 145 4.91 16.67 16.66
C PHE A 145 5.46 16.29 18.02
N SER A 146 4.57 15.92 18.95
CA SER A 146 4.89 14.97 20.00
C SER A 146 4.64 13.57 19.42
N VAL A 147 5.71 12.77 19.28
CA VAL A 147 5.66 11.41 18.72
C VAL A 147 5.73 10.40 19.83
N PHE A 148 4.77 9.47 19.88
CA PHE A 148 4.70 8.41 20.87
C PHE A 148 4.83 7.05 20.21
N LEU A 149 5.55 6.15 20.84
CA LEU A 149 5.63 4.73 20.51
C LEU A 149 5.13 3.94 21.74
N ASP A 150 4.09 3.13 21.54
CA ASP A 150 3.43 2.36 22.62
C ASP A 150 3.05 3.24 23.84
N GLY A 151 2.56 4.44 23.60
CA GLY A 151 2.18 5.41 24.63
C GLY A 151 3.34 6.14 25.32
N VAL A 152 4.59 5.80 25.00
CA VAL A 152 5.76 6.49 25.53
C VAL A 152 6.16 7.63 24.60
N LEU A 153 6.33 8.85 25.15
CA LEU A 153 6.84 9.99 24.38
C LEU A 153 8.26 9.67 23.88
N PHE A 154 8.35 9.37 22.58
CA PHE A 154 9.60 9.00 21.93
C PHE A 154 10.42 10.21 21.50
N ASN A 155 9.74 11.21 20.87
CA ASN A 155 10.43 12.39 20.35
C ASN A 155 9.52 13.62 20.30
N LYS A 156 10.10 14.80 20.52
CA LYS A 156 9.52 16.10 20.16
C LYS A 156 10.19 16.54 18.87
N PHE A 157 9.46 16.44 17.77
CA PHE A 157 9.94 16.64 16.42
C PHE A 157 9.58 18.03 15.87
N ALA A 158 10.47 18.58 15.06
CA ALA A 158 10.20 19.70 14.19
C ALA A 158 10.86 19.42 12.82
N GLY A 159 10.13 19.58 11.73
CA GLY A 159 10.62 19.29 10.39
C GLY A 159 9.52 19.42 9.35
N ASP A 160 9.69 18.74 8.22
CA ASP A 160 8.68 18.74 7.16
C ASP A 160 7.60 17.65 7.38
N GLY A 161 7.91 16.58 8.16
CA GLY A 161 6.93 15.55 8.47
C GLY A 161 7.51 14.16 8.73
N PHE A 162 6.67 13.14 8.51
CA PHE A 162 7.02 11.72 8.60
C PHE A 162 6.34 10.91 7.49
N VAL A 163 7.02 9.87 7.04
CA VAL A 163 6.42 8.76 6.31
C VAL A 163 6.38 7.55 7.23
N VAL A 164 5.23 6.90 7.33
CA VAL A 164 5.08 5.58 7.97
C VAL A 164 4.66 4.59 6.90
N ALA A 165 5.52 3.66 6.56
CA ALA A 165 5.30 2.70 5.49
C ALA A 165 5.18 1.27 6.02
N THR A 166 4.40 0.43 5.33
CA THR A 166 4.51 -1.03 5.47
C THR A 166 5.85 -1.51 4.91
N ALA A 167 6.24 -2.74 5.19
CA ALA A 167 7.40 -3.34 4.55
C ALA A 167 7.25 -3.36 3.01
N ALA A 168 6.06 -3.71 2.49
CA ALA A 168 5.76 -3.68 1.05
C ALA A 168 5.85 -2.26 0.47
N GLY A 169 5.30 -1.26 1.17
CA GLY A 169 5.34 0.16 0.79
C GLY A 169 6.70 0.82 1.02
N SER A 170 7.65 0.14 1.65
CA SER A 170 8.98 0.72 1.93
C SER A 170 9.73 1.15 0.67
N THR A 171 9.43 0.54 -0.47
CA THR A 171 10.00 0.85 -1.80
C THR A 171 9.25 1.94 -2.56
N ALA A 172 8.11 2.44 -2.02
CA ALA A 172 7.32 3.53 -2.57
C ALA A 172 7.85 4.90 -2.11
N TYR A 173 7.00 5.78 -1.60
CA TYR A 173 7.39 7.13 -1.19
C TYR A 173 8.44 7.14 -0.07
N ASN A 174 8.40 6.15 0.84
CA ASN A 174 9.41 5.98 1.88
C ASN A 174 10.84 5.95 1.31
N LEU A 175 11.07 5.21 0.22
CA LEU A 175 12.40 5.14 -0.41
C LEU A 175 12.83 6.49 -0.97
N ALA A 176 11.93 7.20 -1.65
CA ALA A 176 12.18 8.55 -2.17
C ALA A 176 12.47 9.57 -1.04
N ALA A 177 11.89 9.36 0.14
CA ALA A 177 12.14 10.12 1.35
C ALA A 177 13.48 9.78 2.05
N GLY A 178 14.25 8.83 1.52
CA GLY A 178 15.53 8.37 2.11
C GLY A 178 15.38 7.30 3.17
N GLY A 179 14.20 6.69 3.30
CA GLY A 179 13.99 5.52 4.15
C GLY A 179 14.58 4.24 3.56
N PRO A 180 14.79 3.19 4.36
CA PRO A 180 15.31 1.92 3.89
C PRO A 180 14.28 1.14 3.08
N ALA A 181 14.73 0.38 2.07
CA ALA A 181 13.95 -0.71 1.51
C ALA A 181 13.95 -1.88 2.49
N VAL A 182 12.78 -2.42 2.79
CA VAL A 182 12.56 -3.50 3.75
C VAL A 182 11.94 -4.69 3.03
N HIS A 183 12.43 -5.90 3.35
CA HIS A 183 11.89 -7.13 2.77
C HIS A 183 10.39 -7.28 3.12
N PRO A 184 9.50 -7.53 2.15
CA PRO A 184 8.05 -7.56 2.40
C PRO A 184 7.58 -8.59 3.42
N GLU A 185 8.33 -9.65 3.64
CA GLU A 185 8.04 -10.68 4.65
C GLU A 185 8.27 -10.22 6.10
N LEU A 186 8.94 -9.07 6.29
CA LEU A 186 9.15 -8.54 7.64
C LEU A 186 7.88 -7.86 8.16
N ALA A 187 7.35 -8.38 9.26
CA ALA A 187 6.21 -7.78 9.95
C ALA A 187 6.62 -6.47 10.66
N ALA A 188 6.86 -5.42 9.90
CA ALA A 188 7.36 -4.15 10.40
C ALA A 188 6.69 -2.95 9.74
N MET A 189 6.62 -1.85 10.48
CA MET A 189 6.40 -0.49 9.96
C MET A 189 7.75 0.23 9.89
N VAL A 190 7.94 1.01 8.84
CA VAL A 190 9.11 1.88 8.66
C VAL A 190 8.69 3.31 8.88
N VAL A 191 9.38 4.01 9.79
CA VAL A 191 9.10 5.41 10.15
C VAL A 191 10.26 6.27 9.69
N THR A 192 10.04 7.12 8.70
CA THR A 192 11.08 7.96 8.10
C THR A 192 10.78 9.43 8.32
N PRO A 193 11.64 10.17 9.04
CA PRO A 193 11.47 11.60 9.27
C PRO A 193 11.84 12.41 8.02
N LEU A 194 11.06 13.46 7.74
CA LEU A 194 11.28 14.37 6.60
C LEU A 194 11.93 15.67 7.09
N TYR A 195 13.13 15.95 6.62
CA TYR A 195 13.90 17.19 6.87
C TYR A 195 13.87 17.63 8.35
N PRO A 196 14.33 16.80 9.30
CA PRO A 196 14.29 17.07 10.73
C PRO A 196 15.16 18.25 11.11
N HIS A 197 14.63 19.17 11.94
CA HIS A 197 15.38 20.31 12.46
C HIS A 197 16.16 19.94 13.72
N GLN A 198 17.38 20.49 13.85
CA GLN A 198 18.28 20.25 14.95
C GLN A 198 18.47 21.48 15.87
N ALA A 199 17.68 22.54 15.66
CA ALA A 199 17.78 23.75 16.48
C ALA A 199 17.10 23.56 17.84
N VAL A 200 17.73 24.07 18.90
CA VAL A 200 17.14 24.13 20.26
C VAL A 200 15.78 24.83 20.21
N PRO A 201 14.71 24.29 20.85
CA PRO A 201 14.73 23.20 21.82
C PRO A 201 14.53 21.80 21.24
N PHE A 202 14.56 21.64 19.90
CA PHE A 202 14.25 20.38 19.22
C PHE A 202 15.50 19.53 19.01
N SER A 203 15.42 18.27 19.44
CA SER A 203 16.36 17.22 19.08
C SER A 203 15.60 16.18 18.26
N SER A 204 15.18 16.58 17.05
CA SER A 204 14.38 15.76 16.17
C SER A 204 15.13 14.48 15.77
N VAL A 205 14.42 13.35 15.76
CA VAL A 205 14.94 12.09 15.22
C VAL A 205 15.35 12.29 13.77
N ARG A 206 16.54 11.81 13.39
CA ARG A 206 17.16 12.03 12.07
C ARG A 206 17.35 10.76 11.26
N PHE A 207 17.02 9.63 11.83
CA PHE A 207 17.19 8.33 11.22
C PHE A 207 15.83 7.64 11.13
N SER A 208 15.70 6.78 10.14
CA SER A 208 14.52 5.94 10.00
C SER A 208 14.53 4.83 11.06
N LEU A 209 13.34 4.45 11.50
CA LEU A 209 13.12 3.36 12.44
C LEU A 209 12.36 2.26 11.75
N ALA A 210 12.72 1.01 12.01
CA ALA A 210 11.85 -0.13 11.77
C ALA A 210 11.28 -0.58 13.11
N VAL A 211 9.97 -0.59 13.23
CA VAL A 211 9.26 -1.03 14.43
C VAL A 211 8.37 -2.22 14.11
N PRO A 212 8.18 -3.17 15.04
CA PRO A 212 7.26 -4.28 14.82
C PRO A 212 5.87 -3.77 14.41
N LEU A 213 5.20 -4.51 13.53
CA LEU A 213 3.89 -4.13 12.99
C LEU A 213 2.79 -4.04 14.06
N ASP A 214 2.93 -4.80 15.16
CA ASP A 214 2.00 -4.85 16.29
C ASP A 214 2.12 -3.65 17.25
N ARG A 215 2.96 -2.65 16.94
CA ARG A 215 3.15 -1.46 17.75
C ARG A 215 2.23 -0.32 17.32
N SER A 216 1.94 0.58 18.27
CA SER A 216 1.17 1.80 18.01
C SER A 216 2.10 3.01 17.93
N LEU A 217 1.95 3.77 16.83
CA LEU A 217 2.62 5.05 16.62
C LEU A 217 1.58 6.17 16.70
N VAL A 218 1.81 7.15 17.56
CA VAL A 218 0.92 8.31 17.70
C VAL A 218 1.69 9.60 17.44
N PHE A 219 1.14 10.43 16.57
CA PHE A 219 1.63 11.75 16.24
C PHE A 219 0.60 12.78 16.71
N VAL A 220 1.00 13.65 17.63
CA VAL A 220 0.16 14.76 18.10
C VAL A 220 0.76 16.05 17.55
N ALA A 221 0.02 16.73 16.68
CA ALA A 221 0.45 17.98 16.08
C ALA A 221 0.37 19.12 17.10
N GLU A 222 1.39 19.99 17.09
CA GLU A 222 1.48 21.13 17.98
C GLU A 222 1.37 22.44 17.17
N ASP A 223 0.68 23.44 17.75
CA ASP A 223 0.55 24.78 17.17
C ASP A 223 -0.11 24.79 15.76
N LEU A 224 -1.15 23.97 15.56
CA LEU A 224 -1.85 23.77 14.30
C LEU A 224 -2.29 25.07 13.60
N PRO A 225 -2.86 26.09 14.29
CA PRO A 225 -3.26 27.32 13.63
C PRO A 225 -2.14 28.02 12.87
N LYS A 226 -0.88 27.77 13.30
CA LYS A 226 0.31 28.33 12.66
C LYS A 226 1.04 27.32 11.78
N ARG A 227 0.93 26.02 12.07
CA ARG A 227 1.73 24.92 11.54
C ARG A 227 0.83 23.80 11.03
N GLY A 228 -0.05 24.15 10.10
CA GLY A 228 -0.99 23.19 9.52
C GLY A 228 -0.30 21.93 9.02
N MET A 229 -0.93 20.80 9.28
CA MET A 229 -0.52 19.47 8.87
C MET A 229 -1.52 18.89 7.88
N ARG A 230 -1.03 18.11 6.92
CA ARG A 230 -1.81 17.24 6.04
C ARG A 230 -1.46 15.79 6.32
N LEU A 231 -2.48 14.96 6.42
CA LEU A 231 -2.38 13.51 6.42
C LEU A 231 -2.66 12.99 5.00
N VAL A 232 -1.85 12.08 4.50
CA VAL A 232 -2.09 11.43 3.21
C VAL A 232 -1.91 9.92 3.37
N ALA A 233 -2.94 9.13 3.03
CA ALA A 233 -2.91 7.67 3.08
C ALA A 233 -2.96 7.13 1.64
N ASP A 234 -1.91 6.44 1.18
CA ASP A 234 -1.77 5.95 -0.21
C ASP A 234 -2.14 7.03 -1.24
N GLY A 235 -1.65 8.26 -1.07
CA GLY A 235 -1.93 9.38 -1.96
C GLY A 235 -3.29 10.08 -1.75
N ARG A 236 -4.12 9.67 -0.78
CA ARG A 236 -5.43 10.26 -0.47
C ARG A 236 -5.31 11.23 0.70
N PRO A 237 -5.51 12.53 0.49
CA PRO A 237 -5.32 13.53 1.52
C PRO A 237 -6.51 13.63 2.47
N LEU A 238 -6.21 13.92 3.74
CA LEU A 238 -7.15 14.36 4.77
C LEU A 238 -6.54 15.57 5.47
N ASP A 239 -7.23 16.69 5.42
CA ASP A 239 -6.83 17.93 6.08
C ASP A 239 -7.43 18.05 7.48
N GLY A 240 -6.81 18.87 8.34
CA GLY A 240 -7.32 19.20 9.67
C GLY A 240 -7.08 18.14 10.73
N ALA A 241 -6.23 17.15 10.48
CA ALA A 241 -5.88 16.18 11.51
C ALA A 241 -5.01 16.84 12.59
N SER A 242 -5.34 16.60 13.86
CA SER A 242 -4.63 17.11 15.05
C SER A 242 -3.87 16.00 15.76
N ARG A 243 -4.41 14.79 15.74
CA ARG A 243 -3.80 13.58 16.29
C ARG A 243 -3.98 12.44 15.30
N VAL A 244 -2.92 11.72 15.04
CA VAL A 244 -2.92 10.57 14.13
C VAL A 244 -2.30 9.38 14.83
N GLU A 245 -3.00 8.27 14.88
CA GLU A 245 -2.49 6.99 15.36
C GLU A 245 -2.39 6.02 14.19
N VAL A 246 -1.23 5.38 14.04
CA VAL A 246 -0.96 4.39 12.98
C VAL A 246 -0.67 3.04 13.63
N LEU A 247 -1.36 2.00 13.18
CA LEU A 247 -1.26 0.63 13.71
C LEU A 247 -1.61 -0.41 12.64
N ASP A 248 -1.37 -1.69 12.93
CA ASP A 248 -1.85 -2.80 12.09
C ASP A 248 -3.39 -2.85 12.10
N SER A 249 -4.00 -2.94 10.91
CA SER A 249 -5.45 -3.11 10.80
C SER A 249 -5.92 -4.55 11.01
N ALA A 250 -5.02 -5.51 11.07
CA ALA A 250 -5.27 -6.96 10.90
C ALA A 250 -5.82 -7.35 9.51
N ARG A 251 -6.11 -6.41 8.62
CA ARG A 251 -6.43 -6.70 7.21
C ARG A 251 -5.16 -7.13 6.48
N ARG A 252 -5.34 -8.06 5.53
CA ARG A 252 -4.25 -8.54 4.68
C ARG A 252 -4.68 -8.50 3.22
N ILE A 253 -3.78 -8.07 2.36
CA ILE A 253 -3.93 -8.18 0.91
C ILE A 253 -3.06 -9.32 0.43
N THR A 254 -3.67 -10.28 -0.27
CA THR A 254 -2.96 -11.41 -0.86
C THR A 254 -2.68 -11.12 -2.32
N LEU A 255 -1.40 -11.03 -2.69
CA LEU A 255 -0.96 -10.89 -4.08
C LEU A 255 -0.48 -12.24 -4.61
N LEU A 256 -1.01 -12.65 -5.78
CA LEU A 256 -0.61 -13.88 -6.46
C LEU A 256 0.53 -13.60 -7.42
N ARG A 257 1.65 -14.33 -7.26
CA ARG A 257 2.86 -14.22 -8.08
C ARG A 257 3.02 -15.45 -8.96
N ALA A 258 2.99 -15.27 -10.28
CA ALA A 258 3.23 -16.33 -11.25
C ALA A 258 4.71 -16.73 -11.31
N GLU A 259 5.60 -15.75 -11.13
CA GLU A 259 7.05 -15.97 -11.10
C GLU A 259 7.58 -15.69 -9.70
N ASN A 260 8.44 -16.57 -9.21
CA ASN A 260 9.14 -16.37 -7.95
C ASN A 260 10.35 -15.41 -8.18
N MET A 261 10.05 -14.13 -8.37
CA MET A 261 11.08 -13.09 -8.38
C MET A 261 11.46 -12.73 -6.95
N GLY A 262 12.69 -13.04 -6.56
CA GLY A 262 13.22 -12.67 -5.26
C GLY A 262 13.23 -11.14 -5.06
N PHE A 263 13.10 -10.68 -3.81
CA PHE A 263 13.12 -9.25 -3.46
C PHE A 263 14.34 -8.51 -4.03
N ALA A 264 15.53 -9.12 -3.99
CA ALA A 264 16.75 -8.55 -4.56
C ALA A 264 16.65 -8.33 -6.07
N GLU A 265 16.00 -9.24 -6.80
CA GLU A 265 15.78 -9.12 -8.24
C GLU A 265 14.80 -7.99 -8.57
N VAL A 266 13.71 -7.88 -7.80
CA VAL A 266 12.78 -6.78 -7.92
C VAL A 266 13.45 -5.43 -7.68
N LEU A 267 14.27 -5.30 -6.62
CA LEU A 267 15.04 -4.08 -6.35
C LEU A 267 16.04 -3.77 -7.49
N SER A 268 16.78 -4.77 -7.94
CA SER A 268 17.76 -4.58 -9.02
C SER A 268 17.10 -4.08 -10.30
N ARG A 269 16.04 -4.76 -10.76
CA ARG A 269 15.35 -4.41 -12.01
C ARG A 269 14.61 -3.07 -11.97
N LYS A 270 14.04 -2.72 -10.80
CA LYS A 270 13.04 -1.62 -10.72
C LYS A 270 13.55 -0.36 -10.05
N ILE A 271 14.64 -0.43 -9.28
CA ILE A 271 15.20 0.73 -8.57
C ILE A 271 16.63 1.02 -9.00
N ILE A 272 17.49 0.01 -9.04
CA ILE A 272 18.93 0.23 -9.25
C ILE A 272 19.22 0.47 -10.73
N GLY A 273 18.36 -0.04 -11.62
CA GLY A 273 18.47 0.12 -13.06
C GLY A 273 19.66 -0.65 -13.58
N GLY A 274 19.43 -1.86 -14.00
CA GLY A 274 20.44 -2.62 -14.75
C GLY A 274 20.58 -2.09 -16.16
#